data_753bc0a0e16742d0ae94cee08cec9fa2
#
_entry.id   753bc0a0e16742d0ae94cee08cec9fa2
#
_cell.length_a   1.000
_cell.length_b   1.000
_cell.length_c   1.000
_cell.angle_alpha   90.00
_cell.angle_beta   90.00
_cell.angle_gamma   90.00
#
_symmetry.space_group_name_H-M   'P 1'
#
loop_
_entity.id
_entity.type
_entity.pdbx_description
1 polymer ?
#
loop_
_entity_poly.entity_id
_entity_poly.type
_entity_poly.pdbx_seq_one_letter_code
_entity_poly.pdbx_strand_id
1 'polypeptide(L)'
;MDVTDELRTRVRGLIQAMPGAQRDFAAGIGLDETKLSKALSGARRFSAGELVRIAEYSGVTVNWLLNGSDEAKTVTAVPAPAARSIRVPTDLEPRRRILETAWQLIAERGYHRVRVADIAKACGTSTATIHHYFPTKTEVLNEALRRNVKLAFDRQVAELHAVQDAHQRLLRLVELQLPKDGLLRDEWSVWLQVWNESAINPKIRSLYWDSYDRWYNTIAMTIRSGQEQGVFRVRDPDKATAQLTALIDGLGIQVLTGRPGSSVAAMREHLHDFIDQNIAAKPVR
;
A
#
# COMPACT_ATOMS: atom_id res chain seq x y z
N MET A 1 7.67 -1.75 27.70
CA MET A 1 7.74 -2.99 26.88
C MET A 1 8.18 -2.54 25.50
N ASP A 2 9.18 -3.17 24.89
CA ASP A 2 9.72 -2.73 23.60
C ASP A 2 8.70 -3.02 22.49
N VAL A 3 8.47 -2.06 21.59
CA VAL A 3 7.54 -2.19 20.43
C VAL A 3 7.80 -3.48 19.63
N THR A 4 9.05 -3.92 19.62
CA THR A 4 9.48 -5.17 18.94
C THR A 4 8.95 -6.42 19.64
N ASP A 5 8.81 -6.42 20.97
CA ASP A 5 8.27 -7.54 21.73
C ASP A 5 6.75 -7.66 21.58
N GLU A 6 6.08 -6.53 21.51
CA GLU A 6 4.63 -6.48 21.24
C GLU A 6 4.29 -6.99 19.85
N LEU A 7 5.06 -6.60 18.83
CA LEU A 7 4.93 -7.12 17.45
C LEU A 7 5.04 -8.65 17.44
N ARG A 8 6.07 -9.21 18.09
CA ARG A 8 6.27 -10.67 18.17
C ARG A 8 5.10 -11.38 18.86
N THR A 9 4.59 -10.77 19.92
CA THR A 9 3.42 -11.30 20.66
C THR A 9 2.17 -11.32 19.76
N ARG A 10 1.92 -10.24 18.99
CA ARG A 10 0.80 -10.21 18.04
C ARG A 10 0.94 -11.26 16.94
N VAL A 11 2.14 -11.42 16.36
CA VAL A 11 2.38 -12.44 15.34
C VAL A 11 2.18 -13.86 15.91
N ARG A 12 2.64 -14.16 17.15
CA ARG A 12 2.35 -15.44 17.81
C ARG A 12 0.85 -15.66 17.99
N GLY A 13 0.11 -14.62 18.41
CA GLY A 13 -1.35 -14.70 18.53
C GLY A 13 -2.03 -15.02 17.20
N LEU A 14 -1.58 -14.45 16.09
CA LEU A 14 -2.10 -14.76 14.75
C LEU A 14 -1.82 -16.21 14.36
N ILE A 15 -0.61 -16.72 14.61
CA ILE A 15 -0.26 -18.13 14.35
C ILE A 15 -1.17 -19.07 15.16
N GLN A 16 -1.43 -18.75 16.43
CA GLN A 16 -2.29 -19.58 17.30
C GLN A 16 -3.76 -19.52 16.90
N ALA A 17 -4.22 -18.40 16.32
CA ALA A 17 -5.61 -18.23 15.89
C ALA A 17 -5.92 -18.88 14.54
N MET A 18 -4.89 -19.24 13.77
CA MET A 18 -5.05 -19.88 12.46
C MET A 18 -5.01 -21.40 12.56
N PRO A 19 -5.80 -22.14 11.76
CA PRO A 19 -5.72 -23.58 11.70
C PRO A 19 -4.37 -24.00 11.08
N GLY A 20 -3.66 -24.92 11.72
CA GLY A 20 -2.40 -25.46 11.23
C GLY A 20 -1.21 -25.21 12.17
N ALA A 21 -0.06 -25.77 11.82
CA ALA A 21 1.17 -25.60 12.56
C ALA A 21 1.89 -24.30 12.15
N GLN A 22 2.83 -23.83 12.98
CA GLN A 22 3.70 -22.69 12.65
C GLN A 22 4.38 -22.85 11.28
N ARG A 23 4.68 -24.07 10.88
CA ARG A 23 5.23 -24.41 9.56
C ARG A 23 4.27 -24.04 8.43
N ASP A 24 2.97 -24.30 8.61
CA ASP A 24 1.95 -23.99 7.58
C ASP A 24 1.78 -22.46 7.43
N PHE A 25 1.81 -21.76 8.56
CA PHE A 25 1.84 -20.29 8.57
C PHE A 25 3.08 -19.75 7.83
N ALA A 26 4.27 -20.30 8.13
CA ALA A 26 5.52 -19.90 7.47
C ALA A 26 5.43 -20.11 5.95
N ALA A 27 4.93 -21.26 5.50
CA ALA A 27 4.72 -21.55 4.09
C ALA A 27 3.72 -20.58 3.45
N GLY A 28 2.61 -20.26 4.13
CA GLY A 28 1.58 -19.32 3.66
C GLY A 28 2.07 -17.89 3.47
N ILE A 29 3.08 -17.47 4.24
CA ILE A 29 3.72 -16.16 4.07
C ILE A 29 5.00 -16.22 3.21
N GLY A 30 5.30 -17.38 2.58
CA GLY A 30 6.50 -17.58 1.77
C GLY A 30 7.80 -17.41 2.56
N LEU A 31 7.82 -17.85 3.81
CA LEU A 31 8.97 -17.78 4.70
C LEU A 31 9.40 -19.19 5.14
N ASP A 32 10.71 -19.38 5.26
CA ASP A 32 11.25 -20.58 5.88
C ASP A 32 10.93 -20.62 7.38
N GLU A 33 10.55 -21.79 7.91
CA GLU A 33 10.16 -21.96 9.31
C GLU A 33 11.27 -21.52 10.29
N THR A 34 12.53 -21.80 9.95
CA THR A 34 13.69 -21.39 10.76
C THR A 34 13.82 -19.86 10.81
N LYS A 35 13.58 -19.18 9.67
CA LYS A 35 13.58 -17.72 9.62
C LYS A 35 12.45 -17.13 10.45
N LEU A 36 11.24 -17.71 10.39
CA LEU A 36 10.11 -17.28 11.22
C LEU A 36 10.42 -17.48 12.71
N SER A 37 10.92 -18.66 13.10
CA SER A 37 11.31 -18.96 14.48
C SER A 37 12.36 -17.98 15.03
N LYS A 38 13.41 -17.68 14.25
CA LYS A 38 14.42 -16.67 14.63
C LYS A 38 13.83 -15.26 14.79
N ALA A 39 12.84 -14.88 13.99
CA ALA A 39 12.18 -13.59 14.14
C ALA A 39 11.28 -13.56 15.39
N LEU A 40 10.55 -14.64 15.66
CA LEU A 40 9.70 -14.77 16.85
C LEU A 40 10.52 -14.83 18.15
N SER A 41 11.70 -15.46 18.15
CA SER A 41 12.61 -15.48 19.32
C SER A 41 13.36 -14.18 19.55
N GLY A 42 13.34 -13.24 18.59
CA GLY A 42 14.09 -11.99 18.67
C GLY A 42 15.52 -12.06 18.17
N ALA A 43 15.98 -13.21 17.69
CA ALA A 43 17.32 -13.38 17.11
C ALA A 43 17.50 -12.57 15.80
N ARG A 44 16.41 -12.13 15.17
CA ARG A 44 16.39 -11.18 14.06
C ARG A 44 15.11 -10.32 14.07
N ARG A 45 15.09 -9.22 13.33
CA ARG A 45 13.88 -8.43 13.09
C ARG A 45 13.13 -8.97 11.87
N PHE A 46 11.80 -8.74 11.85
CA PHE A 46 11.01 -8.88 10.62
C PHE A 46 11.40 -7.80 9.63
N SER A 47 11.58 -8.15 8.36
CA SER A 47 11.74 -7.16 7.29
C SER A 47 10.38 -6.54 6.90
N ALA A 48 10.40 -5.37 6.25
CA ALA A 48 9.20 -4.72 5.75
C ALA A 48 8.35 -5.65 4.87
N GLY A 49 8.99 -6.37 3.93
CA GLY A 49 8.29 -7.32 3.08
C GLY A 49 7.68 -8.51 3.84
N GLU A 50 8.30 -8.96 4.94
CA GLU A 50 7.72 -10.00 5.80
C GLU A 50 6.50 -9.49 6.56
N LEU A 51 6.54 -8.26 7.09
CA LEU A 51 5.40 -7.64 7.75
C LEU A 51 4.19 -7.51 6.81
N VAL A 52 4.41 -7.10 5.57
CA VAL A 52 3.36 -7.01 4.55
C VAL A 52 2.74 -8.39 4.28
N ARG A 53 3.58 -9.43 4.08
CA ARG A 53 3.07 -10.80 3.84
C ARG A 53 2.33 -11.37 5.03
N ILE A 54 2.80 -11.13 6.26
CA ILE A 54 2.10 -11.52 7.50
C ILE A 54 0.74 -10.81 7.56
N ALA A 55 0.70 -9.49 7.35
CA ALA A 55 -0.52 -8.71 7.39
C ALA A 55 -1.54 -9.19 6.35
N GLU A 56 -1.07 -9.44 5.12
CA GLU A 56 -1.91 -9.93 4.03
C GLU A 56 -2.46 -11.34 4.32
N TYR A 57 -1.59 -12.26 4.71
CA TYR A 57 -1.97 -13.66 4.98
C TYR A 57 -2.96 -13.78 6.15
N SER A 58 -2.77 -12.95 7.18
CA SER A 58 -3.62 -12.95 8.38
C SER A 58 -4.84 -12.03 8.31
N GLY A 59 -5.02 -11.27 7.21
CA GLY A 59 -6.16 -10.36 7.04
C GLY A 59 -6.11 -9.10 7.92
N VAL A 60 -4.97 -8.79 8.55
CA VAL A 60 -4.75 -7.58 9.37
C VAL A 60 -4.00 -6.50 8.57
N THR A 61 -3.75 -5.33 9.18
CA THR A 61 -2.88 -4.30 8.60
C THR A 61 -1.48 -4.36 9.21
N VAL A 62 -0.47 -3.82 8.52
CA VAL A 62 0.87 -3.65 9.10
C VAL A 62 0.82 -2.69 10.27
N ASN A 63 -0.05 -1.66 10.21
CA ASN A 63 -0.24 -0.75 11.33
C ASN A 63 -0.74 -1.47 12.59
N TRP A 64 -1.69 -2.40 12.45
CA TRP A 64 -2.13 -3.23 13.57
C TRP A 64 -1.00 -4.13 14.10
N LEU A 65 -0.20 -4.72 13.22
CA LEU A 65 0.97 -5.53 13.65
C LEU A 65 1.95 -4.71 14.52
N LEU A 66 2.22 -3.47 14.11
CA LEU A 66 3.19 -2.60 14.78
C LEU A 66 2.63 -1.96 16.07
N ASN A 67 1.38 -1.49 16.03
CA ASN A 67 0.81 -0.63 17.07
C ASN A 67 -0.34 -1.27 17.86
N GLY A 68 -0.87 -2.41 17.44
CA GLY A 68 -2.01 -3.10 18.09
C GLY A 68 -3.37 -2.49 17.81
N SER A 69 -3.43 -1.45 17.00
CA SER A 69 -4.68 -0.80 16.57
C SER A 69 -4.58 -0.43 15.09
N ASP A 70 -5.72 -0.37 14.41
CA ASP A 70 -5.81 0.17 13.05
C ASP A 70 -5.87 1.71 13.06
N GLU A 71 -6.03 2.30 14.23
CA GLU A 71 -5.92 3.75 14.40
C GLU A 71 -4.45 4.16 14.33
N ALA A 72 -4.08 4.83 13.25
CA ALA A 72 -2.88 5.66 13.28
C ALA A 72 -3.09 6.67 14.42
N LYS A 73 -2.21 6.68 15.42
CA LYS A 73 -2.16 7.79 16.37
C LYS A 73 -2.03 9.06 15.55
N THR A 74 -3.14 9.82 15.45
CA THR A 74 -3.27 11.06 14.70
C THR A 74 -3.37 10.93 13.16
N VAL A 75 -4.41 10.31 12.65
CA VAL A 75 -5.09 10.73 11.40
C VAL A 75 -6.55 10.38 11.59
N THR A 76 -7.43 11.36 11.35
CA THR A 76 -8.88 11.25 11.45
C THR A 76 -9.36 9.94 10.80
N ALA A 77 -9.92 9.07 11.64
CA ALA A 77 -10.36 7.74 11.25
C ALA A 77 -11.46 7.85 10.18
N VAL A 78 -11.18 7.36 8.99
CA VAL A 78 -12.24 6.72 8.22
C VAL A 78 -12.56 5.43 9.01
N PRO A 79 -13.82 5.19 9.44
CA PRO A 79 -14.14 4.04 10.24
C PRO A 79 -13.69 2.78 9.49
N ALA A 80 -12.70 2.10 10.05
CA ALA A 80 -12.42 0.72 9.69
C ALA A 80 -13.73 -0.05 9.88
N PRO A 81 -14.10 -0.95 8.97
CA PRO A 81 -15.25 -1.82 9.22
C PRO A 81 -15.00 -2.47 10.58
N ALA A 82 -15.98 -2.30 11.48
CA ALA A 82 -15.92 -2.70 12.89
C ALA A 82 -15.15 -4.02 13.04
N ALA A 83 -14.26 -4.07 14.01
CA ALA A 83 -13.46 -5.24 14.34
C ALA A 83 -14.37 -6.47 14.48
N ARG A 84 -14.62 -7.14 13.36
CA ARG A 84 -15.26 -8.43 13.35
C ARG A 84 -14.25 -9.40 13.92
N SER A 85 -14.63 -10.09 14.96
CA SER A 85 -13.91 -11.24 15.51
C SER A 85 -13.24 -12.02 14.37
N ILE A 86 -11.93 -12.22 14.47
CA ILE A 86 -11.08 -12.87 13.46
C ILE A 86 -11.59 -14.32 13.27
N ARG A 87 -12.64 -14.48 12.44
CA ARG A 87 -12.88 -15.74 11.76
C ARG A 87 -12.07 -15.66 10.48
N VAL A 88 -10.92 -16.30 10.46
CA VAL A 88 -10.18 -16.53 9.21
C VAL A 88 -11.07 -17.45 8.36
N PRO A 89 -11.64 -16.96 7.24
CA PRO A 89 -12.43 -17.84 6.38
C PRO A 89 -11.47 -18.82 5.73
N THR A 90 -11.81 -20.09 5.75
CA THR A 90 -11.10 -21.20 5.08
C THR A 90 -11.00 -21.01 3.55
N ASP A 91 -11.63 -19.95 3.02
CA ASP A 91 -11.86 -19.71 1.59
C ASP A 91 -11.13 -18.45 1.07
N LEU A 92 -10.10 -17.97 1.79
CA LEU A 92 -9.35 -16.75 1.40
C LEU A 92 -8.50 -16.94 0.14
N GLU A 93 -7.96 -18.13 -0.08
CA GLU A 93 -7.04 -18.39 -1.20
C GLU A 93 -7.68 -18.22 -2.59
N PRO A 94 -8.87 -18.80 -2.89
CA PRO A 94 -9.52 -18.58 -4.17
C PRO A 94 -9.92 -17.13 -4.39
N ARG A 95 -10.49 -16.46 -3.35
CA ARG A 95 -10.89 -15.07 -3.40
C ARG A 95 -9.69 -14.14 -3.66
N ARG A 96 -8.59 -14.36 -2.96
CA ARG A 96 -7.34 -13.61 -3.13
C ARG A 96 -6.79 -13.77 -4.54
N ARG A 97 -6.70 -15.00 -5.05
CA ARG A 97 -6.21 -15.29 -6.39
C ARG A 97 -7.06 -14.62 -7.48
N ILE A 98 -8.38 -14.58 -7.32
CA ILE A 98 -9.27 -13.85 -8.23
C ILE A 98 -8.94 -12.36 -8.26
N LEU A 99 -8.76 -11.73 -7.10
CA LEU A 99 -8.46 -10.30 -6.99
C LEU A 99 -7.07 -9.95 -7.55
N GLU A 100 -6.06 -10.78 -7.30
CA GLU A 100 -4.71 -10.63 -7.86
C GLU A 100 -4.73 -10.73 -9.38
N THR A 101 -5.39 -11.76 -9.91
CA THR A 101 -5.51 -11.96 -11.34
C THR A 101 -6.29 -10.83 -12.01
N ALA A 102 -7.39 -10.38 -11.38
CA ALA A 102 -8.16 -9.25 -11.90
C ALA A 102 -7.31 -7.98 -11.96
N TRP A 103 -6.54 -7.69 -10.91
CA TRP A 103 -5.63 -6.55 -10.88
C TRP A 103 -4.60 -6.59 -12.00
N GLN A 104 -3.91 -7.72 -12.19
CA GLN A 104 -2.92 -7.89 -13.25
C GLN A 104 -3.53 -7.69 -14.63
N LEU A 105 -4.69 -8.31 -14.89
CA LEU A 105 -5.40 -8.14 -16.16
C LEU A 105 -5.82 -6.68 -16.42
N ILE A 106 -6.24 -5.96 -15.38
CA ILE A 106 -6.58 -4.53 -15.49
C ILE A 106 -5.33 -3.71 -15.82
N ALA A 107 -4.22 -3.96 -15.13
CA ALA A 107 -2.96 -3.26 -15.37
C ALA A 107 -2.46 -3.45 -16.82
N GLU A 108 -2.58 -4.68 -17.35
CA GLU A 108 -2.13 -5.04 -18.69
C GLU A 108 -3.07 -4.59 -19.81
N ARG A 109 -4.39 -4.75 -19.63
CA ARG A 109 -5.37 -4.65 -20.73
C ARG A 109 -6.35 -3.50 -20.60
N GLY A 110 -6.42 -2.88 -19.41
CA GLY A 110 -7.37 -1.84 -19.11
C GLY A 110 -8.70 -2.35 -18.55
N TYR A 111 -9.27 -1.55 -17.64
CA TYR A 111 -10.53 -1.85 -16.91
C TYR A 111 -11.68 -2.30 -17.81
N HIS A 112 -11.93 -1.58 -18.91
CA HIS A 112 -13.08 -1.87 -19.80
C HIS A 112 -12.92 -3.15 -20.62
N ARG A 113 -11.69 -3.53 -20.94
CA ARG A 113 -11.39 -4.70 -21.78
C ARG A 113 -11.42 -6.00 -21.01
N VAL A 114 -11.23 -6.00 -19.71
CA VAL A 114 -11.25 -7.20 -18.86
C VAL A 114 -12.69 -7.68 -18.68
N ARG A 115 -12.95 -8.94 -18.96
CA ARG A 115 -14.22 -9.61 -18.74
C ARG A 115 -14.10 -10.65 -17.62
N VAL A 116 -15.22 -11.00 -16.97
CA VAL A 116 -15.24 -12.07 -15.95
C VAL A 116 -14.70 -13.39 -16.50
N ALA A 117 -14.98 -13.68 -17.79
CA ALA A 117 -14.45 -14.87 -18.46
C ALA A 117 -12.91 -14.86 -18.59
N ASP A 118 -12.28 -13.68 -18.76
CA ASP A 118 -10.82 -13.56 -18.83
C ASP A 118 -10.20 -13.86 -17.45
N ILE A 119 -10.82 -13.34 -16.38
CA ILE A 119 -10.40 -13.59 -15.00
C ILE A 119 -10.54 -15.08 -14.67
N ALA A 120 -11.69 -15.69 -15.00
CA ALA A 120 -11.95 -17.12 -14.78
C ALA A 120 -10.92 -18.00 -15.50
N LYS A 121 -10.65 -17.72 -16.78
CA LYS A 121 -9.65 -18.43 -17.58
C LYS A 121 -8.25 -18.30 -16.96
N ALA A 122 -7.84 -17.13 -16.58
CA ALA A 122 -6.51 -16.89 -15.98
C ALA A 122 -6.37 -17.52 -14.58
N CYS A 123 -7.47 -17.61 -13.81
CA CYS A 123 -7.50 -18.33 -12.53
C CYS A 123 -7.60 -19.85 -12.67
N GLY A 124 -7.81 -20.40 -13.88
CA GLY A 124 -8.08 -21.82 -14.08
C GLY A 124 -9.39 -22.30 -13.44
N THR A 125 -10.43 -21.44 -13.46
CA THR A 125 -11.75 -21.71 -12.86
C THR A 125 -12.89 -21.34 -13.79
N SER A 126 -14.15 -21.51 -13.32
CA SER A 126 -15.34 -21.14 -14.09
C SER A 126 -15.82 -19.72 -13.78
N THR A 127 -16.59 -19.11 -14.70
CA THR A 127 -17.27 -17.84 -14.43
C THR A 127 -18.27 -17.96 -13.30
N ALA A 128 -18.90 -19.12 -13.11
CA ALA A 128 -19.79 -19.40 -11.98
C ALA A 128 -19.05 -19.31 -10.64
N THR A 129 -17.82 -19.82 -10.58
CA THR A 129 -16.97 -19.68 -9.40
C THR A 129 -16.65 -18.20 -9.11
N ILE A 130 -16.33 -17.40 -10.14
CA ILE A 130 -16.11 -15.96 -9.94
C ILE A 130 -17.36 -15.29 -9.37
N HIS A 131 -18.55 -15.59 -9.95
CA HIS A 131 -19.83 -15.01 -9.50
C HIS A 131 -20.25 -15.48 -8.10
N HIS A 132 -19.79 -16.64 -7.65
CA HIS A 132 -19.99 -17.09 -6.27
C HIS A 132 -19.31 -16.15 -5.26
N TYR A 133 -18.08 -15.68 -5.56
CA TYR A 133 -17.34 -14.75 -4.69
C TYR A 133 -17.70 -13.30 -4.93
N PHE A 134 -18.03 -12.94 -6.16
CA PHE A 134 -18.27 -11.56 -6.59
C PHE A 134 -19.44 -11.53 -7.58
N PRO A 135 -20.64 -11.13 -7.15
CA PRO A 135 -21.85 -11.10 -7.98
C PRO A 135 -21.71 -10.36 -9.29
N THR A 136 -20.89 -9.29 -9.32
CA THR A 136 -20.70 -8.48 -10.53
C THR A 136 -19.23 -8.24 -10.86
N LYS A 137 -18.94 -7.97 -12.13
CA LYS A 137 -17.61 -7.51 -12.57
C LYS A 137 -17.14 -6.28 -11.77
N THR A 138 -18.03 -5.33 -11.56
CA THR A 138 -17.73 -4.09 -10.83
C THR A 138 -17.27 -4.38 -9.40
N GLU A 139 -17.85 -5.37 -8.72
CA GLU A 139 -17.41 -5.78 -7.39
C GLU A 139 -16.02 -6.40 -7.39
N VAL A 140 -15.72 -7.29 -8.36
CA VAL A 140 -14.35 -7.83 -8.51
C VAL A 140 -13.34 -6.69 -8.61
N LEU A 141 -13.63 -5.70 -9.44
CA LEU A 141 -12.72 -4.59 -9.72
C LEU A 141 -12.58 -3.65 -8.54
N ASN A 142 -13.68 -3.31 -7.88
CA ASN A 142 -13.66 -2.48 -6.68
C ASN A 142 -12.89 -3.15 -5.53
N GLU A 143 -13.11 -4.45 -5.32
CA GLU A 143 -12.39 -5.20 -4.29
C GLU A 143 -10.91 -5.40 -4.63
N ALA A 144 -10.56 -5.61 -5.90
CA ALA A 144 -9.18 -5.64 -6.36
C ALA A 144 -8.47 -4.30 -6.09
N LEU A 145 -9.14 -3.17 -6.39
CA LEU A 145 -8.62 -1.84 -6.09
C LEU A 145 -8.44 -1.62 -4.59
N ARG A 146 -9.47 -1.90 -3.76
CA ARG A 146 -9.38 -1.77 -2.29
C ARG A 146 -8.23 -2.59 -1.72
N ARG A 147 -8.08 -3.83 -2.17
CA ARG A 147 -6.98 -4.71 -1.74
C ARG A 147 -5.61 -4.12 -2.07
N ASN A 148 -5.43 -3.62 -3.29
CA ASN A 148 -4.15 -3.06 -3.70
C ASN A 148 -3.83 -1.74 -3.01
N VAL A 149 -4.83 -0.89 -2.77
CA VAL A 149 -4.68 0.31 -1.93
C VAL A 149 -4.22 -0.06 -0.51
N LYS A 150 -4.84 -1.10 0.09
CA LYS A 150 -4.41 -1.61 1.39
C LYS A 150 -2.95 -2.08 1.35
N LEU A 151 -2.56 -2.87 0.35
CA LEU A 151 -1.20 -3.39 0.22
C LEU A 151 -0.17 -2.27 -0.01
N ALA A 152 -0.50 -1.26 -0.82
CA ALA A 152 0.35 -0.09 -1.02
C ALA A 152 0.57 0.67 0.30
N PHE A 153 -0.49 0.87 1.08
CA PHE A 153 -0.41 1.50 2.39
C PHE A 153 0.40 0.64 3.39
N ASP A 154 0.15 -0.66 3.44
CA ASP A 154 0.91 -1.58 4.30
C ASP A 154 2.42 -1.56 3.97
N ARG A 155 2.79 -1.48 2.69
CA ARG A 155 4.19 -1.27 2.27
C ARG A 155 4.75 0.05 2.79
N GLN A 156 4.01 1.14 2.65
CA GLN A 156 4.46 2.44 3.15
C GLN A 156 4.69 2.39 4.66
N VAL A 157 3.75 1.87 5.42
CA VAL A 157 3.90 1.73 6.88
C VAL A 157 5.10 0.86 7.23
N ALA A 158 5.26 -0.29 6.57
CA ALA A 158 6.36 -1.21 6.81
C ALA A 158 7.74 -0.60 6.50
N GLU A 159 7.84 0.23 5.46
CA GLU A 159 9.08 0.89 5.06
C GLU A 159 9.41 2.12 5.92
N LEU A 160 8.39 2.81 6.42
CA LEU A 160 8.57 4.11 7.07
C LEU A 160 8.57 4.05 8.60
N HIS A 161 8.07 2.95 9.23
CA HIS A 161 7.91 2.89 10.69
C HIS A 161 9.20 3.09 11.47
N ALA A 162 10.36 2.69 10.91
CA ALA A 162 11.67 2.82 11.54
C ALA A 162 12.41 4.11 11.14
N VAL A 163 11.87 4.92 10.21
CA VAL A 163 12.52 6.15 9.74
C VAL A 163 12.03 7.32 10.58
N GLN A 164 12.88 7.80 11.50
CA GLN A 164 12.53 8.89 12.43
C GLN A 164 12.76 10.27 11.80
N ASP A 165 13.82 10.44 11.02
CA ASP A 165 14.12 11.68 10.32
C ASP A 165 13.08 11.96 9.23
N ALA A 166 12.42 13.11 9.31
CA ALA A 166 11.32 13.46 8.40
C ALA A 166 11.80 13.72 6.96
N HIS A 167 13.04 14.19 6.78
CA HIS A 167 13.59 14.39 5.44
C HIS A 167 13.82 13.04 4.74
N GLN A 168 14.47 12.11 5.43
CA GLN A 168 14.66 10.75 4.92
C GLN A 168 13.32 10.03 4.67
N ARG A 169 12.33 10.25 5.56
CA ARG A 169 10.99 9.71 5.40
C ARG A 169 10.30 10.25 4.14
N LEU A 170 10.42 11.55 3.87
CA LEU A 170 9.83 12.17 2.67
C LEU A 170 10.49 11.65 1.39
N LEU A 171 11.81 11.54 1.35
CA LEU A 171 12.54 10.94 0.24
C LEU A 171 12.13 9.48 0.01
N ARG A 172 11.95 8.70 1.10
CA ARG A 172 11.49 7.32 0.99
C ARG A 172 10.05 7.22 0.46
N LEU A 173 9.15 8.11 0.90
CA LEU A 173 7.80 8.23 0.35
C LEU A 173 7.82 8.46 -1.16
N VAL A 174 8.66 9.39 -1.62
CA VAL A 174 8.86 9.64 -3.07
C VAL A 174 9.33 8.40 -3.79
N GLU A 175 10.31 7.68 -3.26
CA GLU A 175 10.82 6.43 -3.85
C GLU A 175 9.74 5.34 -4.02
N LEU A 176 8.78 5.29 -3.11
CA LEU A 176 7.64 4.37 -3.16
C LEU A 176 6.58 4.78 -4.20
N GLN A 177 6.63 6.03 -4.68
CA GLN A 177 5.72 6.53 -5.72
C GLN A 177 6.29 6.47 -7.14
N LEU A 178 7.56 6.11 -7.31
CA LEU A 178 8.16 6.06 -8.64
C LEU A 178 7.60 4.88 -9.46
N PRO A 179 7.15 5.08 -10.72
CA PRO A 179 6.62 4.03 -11.58
C PRO A 179 7.73 3.11 -12.12
N LYS A 180 8.43 2.44 -11.20
CA LYS A 180 9.44 1.43 -11.50
C LYS A 180 8.78 0.20 -12.14
N ASP A 181 9.54 -0.59 -12.88
CA ASP A 181 9.02 -1.81 -13.49
C ASP A 181 8.44 -2.78 -12.45
N GLY A 182 7.50 -3.60 -12.90
CA GLY A 182 6.76 -4.55 -12.08
C GLY A 182 5.62 -3.88 -11.31
N LEU A 183 5.45 -4.24 -10.04
CA LEU A 183 4.29 -3.88 -9.22
C LEU A 183 3.98 -2.38 -9.21
N LEU A 184 4.98 -1.52 -9.07
CA LEU A 184 4.77 -0.07 -9.00
C LEU A 184 4.28 0.50 -10.33
N ARG A 185 4.76 -0.02 -11.46
CA ARG A 185 4.27 0.37 -12.78
C ARG A 185 2.83 -0.09 -12.99
N ASP A 186 2.48 -1.29 -12.55
CA ASP A 186 1.12 -1.81 -12.62
C ASP A 186 0.16 -0.99 -11.75
N GLU A 187 0.58 -0.58 -10.56
CA GLU A 187 -0.19 0.33 -9.70
C GLU A 187 -0.47 1.65 -10.41
N TRP A 188 0.52 2.27 -11.01
CA TRP A 188 0.35 3.49 -11.79
C TRP A 188 -0.60 3.32 -12.99
N SER A 189 -0.47 2.19 -13.71
CA SER A 189 -1.37 1.87 -14.82
C SER A 189 -2.84 1.79 -14.37
N VAL A 190 -3.10 1.17 -13.23
CA VAL A 190 -4.45 1.09 -12.67
C VAL A 190 -4.92 2.44 -12.15
N TRP A 191 -4.07 3.20 -11.43
CA TRP A 191 -4.44 4.53 -10.94
C TRP A 191 -4.82 5.49 -12.07
N LEU A 192 -4.12 5.47 -13.20
CA LEU A 192 -4.47 6.29 -14.37
C LEU A 192 -5.89 5.99 -14.87
N GLN A 193 -6.29 4.72 -14.84
CA GLN A 193 -7.65 4.30 -15.21
C GLN A 193 -8.69 4.71 -14.17
N VAL A 194 -8.34 4.62 -12.88
CA VAL A 194 -9.20 5.08 -11.77
C VAL A 194 -9.46 6.57 -11.87
N TRP A 195 -8.45 7.40 -12.18
CA TRP A 195 -8.62 8.84 -12.41
C TRP A 195 -9.60 9.11 -13.56
N ASN A 196 -9.42 8.43 -14.69
CA ASN A 196 -10.34 8.55 -15.83
C ASN A 196 -11.78 8.19 -15.44
N GLU A 197 -11.97 7.05 -14.76
CA GLU A 197 -13.30 6.61 -14.32
C GLU A 197 -13.91 7.54 -13.25
N SER A 198 -13.11 8.04 -12.30
CA SER A 198 -13.59 8.91 -11.23
C SER A 198 -14.12 10.25 -11.74
N ALA A 199 -13.64 10.71 -12.89
CA ALA A 199 -14.11 11.92 -13.53
C ALA A 199 -15.59 11.81 -13.97
N ILE A 200 -16.05 10.61 -14.32
CA ILE A 200 -17.39 10.36 -14.89
C ILE A 200 -18.30 9.53 -13.97
N ASN A 201 -17.75 8.74 -13.05
CA ASN A 201 -18.50 7.82 -12.20
C ASN A 201 -18.39 8.19 -10.71
N PRO A 202 -19.49 8.73 -10.09
CA PRO A 202 -19.47 9.16 -8.69
C PRO A 202 -19.13 8.05 -7.68
N LYS A 203 -19.49 6.78 -7.96
CA LYS A 203 -19.20 5.65 -7.05
C LYS A 203 -17.71 5.32 -7.01
N ILE A 204 -17.03 5.43 -8.14
CA ILE A 204 -15.57 5.25 -8.20
C ILE A 204 -14.85 6.45 -7.60
N ARG A 205 -15.42 7.65 -7.78
CA ARG A 205 -14.88 8.89 -7.23
C ARG A 205 -14.75 8.85 -5.70
N SER A 206 -15.75 8.36 -4.97
CA SER A 206 -15.65 8.25 -3.50
C SER A 206 -14.54 7.30 -3.07
N LEU A 207 -14.43 6.13 -3.71
CA LEU A 207 -13.37 5.17 -3.43
C LEU A 207 -11.98 5.72 -3.76
N TYR A 208 -11.87 6.52 -4.83
CA TYR A 208 -10.64 7.21 -5.19
C TYR A 208 -10.24 8.23 -4.11
N TRP A 209 -11.16 9.11 -3.71
CA TRP A 209 -10.86 10.15 -2.71
C TRP A 209 -10.44 9.56 -1.37
N ASP A 210 -11.13 8.55 -0.86
CA ASP A 210 -10.76 7.87 0.39
C ASP A 210 -9.32 7.34 0.37
N SER A 211 -8.85 6.90 -0.79
CA SER A 211 -7.52 6.35 -0.99
C SER A 211 -6.47 7.46 -1.18
N TYR A 212 -6.80 8.48 -1.98
CA TYR A 212 -5.94 9.61 -2.26
C TYR A 212 -5.70 10.47 -1.02
N ASP A 213 -6.75 10.75 -0.24
CA ASP A 213 -6.67 11.53 0.98
C ASP A 213 -5.75 10.87 2.02
N ARG A 214 -5.78 9.55 2.11
CA ARG A 214 -4.87 8.81 3.00
C ARG A 214 -3.40 9.00 2.61
N TRP A 215 -3.11 8.89 1.33
CA TRP A 215 -1.77 9.12 0.80
C TRP A 215 -1.34 10.58 0.98
N TYR A 216 -2.20 11.53 0.60
CA TYR A 216 -2.00 12.97 0.79
C TYR A 216 -1.68 13.30 2.25
N ASN A 217 -2.48 12.79 3.18
CA ASN A 217 -2.29 13.03 4.61
C ASN A 217 -0.97 12.43 5.14
N THR A 218 -0.52 11.30 4.60
CA THR A 218 0.78 10.72 4.96
C THR A 218 1.93 11.68 4.61
N ILE A 219 1.89 12.30 3.44
CA ILE A 219 2.88 13.31 3.03
C ILE A 219 2.75 14.57 3.89
N ALA A 220 1.53 15.08 4.09
CA ALA A 220 1.28 16.28 4.90
C ALA A 220 1.81 16.14 6.33
N MET A 221 1.56 14.99 6.97
CA MET A 221 2.07 14.70 8.31
C MET A 221 3.59 14.59 8.34
N THR A 222 4.20 14.01 7.32
CA THR A 222 5.67 13.94 7.22
C THR A 222 6.26 15.35 7.11
N ILE A 223 5.63 16.25 6.33
CA ILE A 223 6.07 17.65 6.21
C ILE A 223 5.90 18.39 7.53
N ARG A 224 4.77 18.23 8.24
CA ARG A 224 4.57 18.85 9.57
C ARG A 224 5.58 18.34 10.59
N SER A 225 5.83 17.03 10.63
CA SER A 225 6.85 16.44 11.50
C SER A 225 8.26 16.99 11.19
N GLY A 226 8.57 17.24 9.92
CA GLY A 226 9.83 17.86 9.53
C GLY A 226 9.96 19.33 9.95
N GLN A 227 8.84 20.09 10.03
CA GLN A 227 8.83 21.43 10.61
C GLN A 227 9.11 21.37 12.11
N GLU A 228 8.48 20.44 12.83
CA GLU A 228 8.72 20.23 14.28
C GLU A 228 10.17 19.82 14.56
N GLN A 229 10.77 19.01 13.69
CA GLN A 229 12.19 18.61 13.76
C GLN A 229 13.16 19.72 13.29
N GLY A 230 12.67 20.82 12.70
CA GLY A 230 13.48 21.88 12.14
C GLY A 230 14.20 21.54 10.84
N VAL A 231 13.90 20.37 10.23
CA VAL A 231 14.49 19.94 8.94
C VAL A 231 13.73 20.49 7.72
N PHE A 232 12.52 21.02 7.91
CA PHE A 232 11.72 21.65 6.87
C PHE A 232 11.35 23.10 7.25
N ARG A 233 11.36 24.00 6.25
CA ARG A 233 11.14 25.45 6.42
C ARG A 233 9.87 25.99 5.74
N VAL A 234 8.96 25.12 5.32
CA VAL A 234 7.73 25.53 4.63
C VAL A 234 6.85 26.37 5.56
N ARG A 235 6.22 27.43 5.01
CA ARG A 235 5.25 28.23 5.75
C ARG A 235 3.88 27.56 5.84
N ASP A 236 3.47 26.90 4.76
CA ASP A 236 2.18 26.26 4.59
C ASP A 236 2.39 24.79 4.17
N PRO A 237 2.30 23.84 5.12
CA PRO A 237 2.48 22.42 4.85
C PRO A 237 1.46 21.86 3.87
N ASP A 238 0.22 22.36 3.91
CA ASP A 238 -0.84 21.86 3.04
C ASP A 238 -0.62 22.28 1.59
N LYS A 239 -0.17 23.53 1.39
CA LYS A 239 0.23 24.01 0.06
C LYS A 239 1.44 23.24 -0.48
N ALA A 240 2.46 23.00 0.36
CA ALA A 240 3.64 22.23 -0.05
C ALA A 240 3.27 20.79 -0.40
N THR A 241 2.36 20.19 0.39
CA THR A 241 1.84 18.84 0.10
C THR A 241 1.10 18.81 -1.24
N ALA A 242 0.18 19.76 -1.48
CA ALA A 242 -0.57 19.83 -2.73
C ALA A 242 0.35 20.01 -3.96
N GLN A 243 1.40 20.81 -3.84
CA GLN A 243 2.37 21.01 -4.92
C GLN A 243 3.19 19.74 -5.16
N LEU A 244 3.67 19.07 -4.11
CA LEU A 244 4.46 17.85 -4.23
C LEU A 244 3.63 16.70 -4.81
N THR A 245 2.40 16.50 -4.33
CA THR A 245 1.51 15.45 -4.84
C THR A 245 1.14 15.67 -6.30
N ALA A 246 0.81 16.91 -6.69
CA ALA A 246 0.52 17.26 -8.08
C ALA A 246 1.75 17.05 -9.00
N LEU A 247 2.95 17.33 -8.48
CA LEU A 247 4.19 17.08 -9.22
C LEU A 247 4.47 15.58 -9.39
N ILE A 248 4.25 14.77 -8.34
CA ILE A 248 4.34 13.30 -8.40
C ILE A 248 3.38 12.78 -9.46
N ASP A 249 2.11 13.18 -9.42
CA ASP A 249 1.08 12.73 -10.34
C ASP A 249 1.43 13.10 -11.79
N GLY A 250 1.79 14.36 -12.03
CA GLY A 250 2.13 14.84 -13.37
C GLY A 250 3.36 14.17 -13.97
N LEU A 251 4.43 14.02 -13.20
CA LEU A 251 5.66 13.34 -13.66
C LEU A 251 5.44 11.84 -13.84
N GLY A 252 4.70 11.20 -12.95
CA GLY A 252 4.39 9.78 -13.05
C GLY A 252 3.60 9.44 -14.30
N ILE A 253 2.59 10.27 -14.66
CA ILE A 253 1.84 10.14 -15.91
C ILE A 253 2.77 10.27 -17.11
N GLN A 254 3.70 11.23 -17.13
CA GLN A 254 4.64 11.43 -18.22
C GLN A 254 5.57 10.22 -18.40
N VAL A 255 6.07 9.65 -17.31
CA VAL A 255 6.90 8.42 -17.36
C VAL A 255 6.08 7.24 -17.87
N LEU A 256 4.86 7.05 -17.36
CA LEU A 256 3.99 5.93 -17.72
C LEU A 256 3.60 5.97 -19.20
N THR A 257 3.30 7.16 -19.73
CA THR A 257 2.89 7.37 -21.13
C THR A 257 4.06 7.46 -22.11
N GLY A 258 5.30 7.39 -21.63
CA GLY A 258 6.49 7.37 -22.49
C GLY A 258 6.80 8.71 -23.14
N ARG A 259 6.49 9.84 -22.46
CA ARG A 259 6.86 11.16 -22.99
C ARG A 259 8.39 11.24 -23.23
N PRO A 260 8.85 11.72 -24.40
CA PRO A 260 10.27 11.90 -24.66
C PRO A 260 10.97 12.73 -23.57
N GLY A 261 12.11 12.23 -23.06
CA GLY A 261 12.85 12.84 -21.97
C GLY A 261 12.35 12.51 -20.56
N SER A 262 11.18 11.85 -20.41
CA SER A 262 10.67 11.41 -19.12
C SER A 262 11.18 10.00 -18.80
N SER A 263 11.73 9.83 -17.59
CA SER A 263 12.18 8.55 -17.07
C SER A 263 11.99 8.51 -15.55
N VAL A 264 12.05 7.33 -14.96
CA VAL A 264 12.03 7.17 -13.50
C VAL A 264 13.20 7.93 -12.84
N ALA A 265 14.35 7.96 -13.47
CA ALA A 265 15.52 8.71 -12.99
C ALA A 265 15.27 10.22 -13.02
N ALA A 266 14.77 10.76 -14.14
CA ALA A 266 14.45 12.18 -14.26
C ALA A 266 13.32 12.59 -13.29
N MET A 267 12.28 11.76 -13.13
CA MET A 267 11.21 12.00 -12.14
C MET A 267 11.78 12.09 -10.73
N ARG A 268 12.65 11.16 -10.34
CA ARG A 268 13.31 11.18 -9.03
C ARG A 268 14.10 12.48 -8.83
N GLU A 269 14.92 12.86 -9.79
CA GLU A 269 15.73 14.08 -9.74
C GLU A 269 14.83 15.31 -9.54
N HIS A 270 13.81 15.49 -10.35
CA HIS A 270 12.88 16.62 -10.23
C HIS A 270 12.16 16.67 -8.88
N LEU A 271 11.79 15.52 -8.32
CA LEU A 271 11.12 15.46 -7.01
C LEU A 271 12.10 15.77 -5.87
N HIS A 272 13.33 15.29 -5.93
CA HIS A 272 14.38 15.62 -4.97
C HIS A 272 14.72 17.12 -5.04
N ASP A 273 14.92 17.67 -6.23
CA ASP A 273 15.16 19.10 -6.42
C ASP A 273 14.01 19.96 -5.86
N PHE A 274 12.77 19.55 -6.10
CA PHE A 274 11.61 20.25 -5.53
C PHE A 274 11.63 20.23 -4.01
N ILE A 275 11.92 19.09 -3.38
CA ILE A 275 12.02 18.95 -1.93
C ILE A 275 13.13 19.85 -1.39
N ASP A 276 14.33 19.80 -1.97
CA ASP A 276 15.49 20.55 -1.50
C ASP A 276 15.30 22.08 -1.65
N GLN A 277 14.68 22.52 -2.73
CA GLN A 277 14.50 23.94 -3.01
C GLN A 277 13.31 24.55 -2.28
N ASN A 278 12.20 23.78 -2.08
CA ASN A 278 10.93 24.32 -1.63
C ASN A 278 10.51 23.86 -0.23
N ILE A 279 11.00 22.71 0.25
CA ILE A 279 10.58 22.09 1.51
C ILE A 279 11.71 22.06 2.52
N ALA A 280 12.88 21.54 2.17
CA ALA A 280 14.00 21.36 3.10
C ALA A 280 14.52 22.69 3.67
N ALA A 281 14.90 22.69 4.95
CA ALA A 281 15.67 23.77 5.53
C ALA A 281 17.08 23.76 4.93
N LYS A 282 17.62 24.96 4.59
CA LYS A 282 19.02 25.04 4.17
C LYS A 282 19.88 24.64 5.36
N PRO A 283 20.94 23.84 5.15
CA PRO A 283 21.88 23.57 6.23
C PRO A 283 22.40 24.89 6.80
N VAL A 284 22.35 25.03 8.12
CA VAL A 284 22.98 26.15 8.80
C VAL A 284 24.47 26.01 8.50
N ARG A 285 25.03 26.99 7.75
CA ARG A 285 26.46 27.06 7.45
C ARG A 285 27.25 27.38 8.71
#